data_2f6d7b83c9f5c8872ea912a500b3b34e
#
_entry.id   2f6d7b83c9f5c8872ea912a500b3b34e
#
_cell.length_a   1.000
_cell.length_b   1.000
_cell.length_c   1.000
_cell.angle_alpha   90.00
_cell.angle_beta   90.00
_cell.angle_gamma   90.00
#
_symmetry.space_group_name_H-M   'P 1'
#
loop_
_entity.id
_entity.type
_entity.pdbx_description
1 polymer ?
#
loop_
_entity_poly.entity_id
_entity_poly.type
_entity_poly.pdbx_seq_one_letter_code
_entity_poly.pdbx_strand_id
1 'polypeptide(L)'
;AVAIRDAFPVSDGHTLIIPRRHVASFFDLKPAERESLMALLDWANSEVLSKFGPDACNIGINNGAAAGQTVPHLHVHLIPRYDGDMPDPRGGVRWVIPAKARYWD
;
A
#
# COMPACT_ATOMS: atom_id res chain seq x y z
N ALA A 1 -9.87 -11.12 -5.51
CA ALA A 1 -8.61 -10.44 -5.22
C ALA A 1 -7.58 -11.44 -4.66
N VAL A 2 -6.31 -11.11 -4.78
CA VAL A 2 -5.22 -11.92 -4.23
C VAL A 2 -4.28 -11.02 -3.43
N ALA A 3 -3.65 -11.59 -2.40
CA ALA A 3 -2.63 -10.95 -1.60
C ALA A 3 -1.30 -11.67 -1.84
N ILE A 4 -0.27 -10.91 -2.19
CA ILE A 4 1.08 -11.46 -2.40
C ILE A 4 2.11 -10.57 -1.72
N ARG A 5 3.25 -11.14 -1.35
CA ARG A 5 4.38 -10.32 -0.90
C ARG A 5 5.00 -9.60 -2.09
N ASP A 6 5.40 -8.36 -1.89
CA ASP A 6 6.12 -7.62 -2.93
C ASP A 6 7.49 -8.28 -3.15
N ALA A 7 7.87 -8.47 -4.41
CA ALA A 7 9.16 -9.06 -4.77
C ALA A 7 10.34 -8.13 -4.42
N PHE A 8 10.06 -6.83 -4.28
CA PHE A 8 11.05 -5.81 -3.90
C PHE A 8 10.54 -5.08 -2.65
N PRO A 9 10.48 -5.76 -1.50
CA PRO A 9 9.83 -5.21 -0.33
C PRO A 9 10.54 -3.95 0.19
N VAL A 10 9.73 -2.94 0.52
CA VAL A 10 10.22 -1.71 1.19
C VAL A 10 10.53 -2.01 2.65
N SER A 11 9.78 -2.95 3.23
CA SER A 11 9.95 -3.41 4.62
C SER A 11 9.50 -4.85 4.73
N ASP A 12 9.85 -5.49 5.86
CA ASP A 12 9.44 -6.87 6.11
C ASP A 12 7.91 -6.97 6.16
N GLY A 13 7.36 -7.86 5.34
CA GLY A 13 5.92 -8.07 5.26
C GLY A 13 5.19 -7.18 4.25
N HIS A 14 5.89 -6.37 3.47
CA HIS A 14 5.29 -5.56 2.40
C HIS A 14 4.43 -6.43 1.51
N THR A 15 3.13 -6.16 1.47
CA THR A 15 2.13 -6.97 0.79
C THR A 15 1.40 -6.14 -0.25
N LEU A 16 1.08 -6.78 -1.38
CA LEU A 16 0.26 -6.20 -2.44
C LEU A 16 -1.10 -6.89 -2.43
N ILE A 17 -2.17 -6.10 -2.53
CA ILE A 17 -3.53 -6.57 -2.69
C ILE A 17 -3.97 -6.23 -4.11
N ILE A 18 -4.34 -7.25 -4.87
CA ILE A 18 -4.50 -7.14 -6.33
C ILE A 18 -5.86 -7.69 -6.73
N PRO A 19 -6.69 -6.95 -7.51
CA PRO A 19 -7.91 -7.50 -8.06
C PRO A 19 -7.57 -8.56 -9.12
N ARG A 20 -8.41 -9.57 -9.25
CA ARG A 20 -8.19 -10.62 -10.27
C ARG A 20 -8.41 -10.10 -11.67
N ARG A 21 -9.43 -9.25 -11.85
CA ARG A 21 -9.70 -8.66 -13.17
C ARG A 21 -8.61 -7.66 -13.52
N HIS A 22 -8.14 -7.68 -14.75
CA HIS A 22 -7.15 -6.72 -15.24
C HIS A 22 -7.79 -5.34 -15.35
N VAL A 23 -7.44 -4.46 -14.42
CA VAL A 23 -7.90 -3.07 -14.35
C VAL A 23 -6.76 -2.22 -13.81
N ALA A 24 -6.49 -1.10 -14.47
CA ALA A 24 -5.38 -0.24 -14.09
C ALA A 24 -5.75 0.76 -13.00
N SER A 25 -6.97 1.33 -13.05
CA SER A 25 -7.40 2.38 -12.13
C SER A 25 -8.30 1.84 -11.03
N PHE A 26 -8.05 2.30 -9.81
CA PHE A 26 -8.91 2.06 -8.65
C PHE A 26 -10.36 2.49 -8.93
N PHE A 27 -10.53 3.58 -9.69
CA PHE A 27 -11.84 4.17 -9.98
C PHE A 27 -12.65 3.38 -11.01
N ASP A 28 -12.02 2.44 -11.71
CA ASP A 28 -12.69 1.55 -12.66
C ASP A 28 -13.12 0.22 -12.02
N LEU A 29 -12.89 0.05 -10.72
CA LEU A 29 -13.38 -1.10 -9.97
C LEU A 29 -14.90 -1.08 -9.87
N LYS A 30 -15.53 -2.24 -10.01
CA LYS A 30 -16.94 -2.43 -9.66
C LYS A 30 -17.10 -2.43 -8.13
N PRO A 31 -18.29 -2.05 -7.60
CA PRO A 31 -18.51 -2.03 -6.15
C PRO A 31 -18.15 -3.34 -5.44
N ALA A 32 -18.52 -4.48 -5.99
CA ALA A 32 -18.18 -5.79 -5.42
C ALA A 32 -16.68 -6.06 -5.40
N GLU A 33 -15.96 -5.55 -6.40
CA GLU A 33 -14.51 -5.68 -6.47
C GLU A 33 -13.83 -4.83 -5.39
N ARG A 34 -14.33 -3.63 -5.12
CA ARG A 34 -13.85 -2.78 -4.03
C ARG A 34 -14.05 -3.44 -2.67
N GLU A 35 -15.24 -3.99 -2.44
CA GLU A 35 -15.53 -4.73 -1.20
C GLU A 35 -14.55 -5.89 -1.00
N SER A 36 -14.36 -6.69 -2.03
CA SER A 36 -13.44 -7.83 -1.99
C SER A 36 -12.00 -7.40 -1.71
N LEU A 37 -11.56 -6.32 -2.37
CA LEU A 37 -10.23 -5.76 -2.20
C LEU A 37 -10.01 -5.29 -0.75
N MET A 38 -10.97 -4.56 -0.19
CA MET A 38 -10.89 -4.05 1.19
C MET A 38 -10.94 -5.18 2.23
N ALA A 39 -11.79 -6.18 2.01
CA ALA A 39 -11.85 -7.34 2.89
C ALA A 39 -10.52 -8.10 2.93
N LEU A 40 -9.89 -8.25 1.77
CA LEU A 40 -8.59 -8.91 1.70
C LEU A 40 -7.46 -8.06 2.31
N LEU A 41 -7.56 -6.74 2.21
CA LEU A 41 -6.64 -5.83 2.88
C LEU A 41 -6.71 -6.02 4.41
N ASP A 42 -7.92 -6.11 4.98
CA ASP A 42 -8.12 -6.38 6.40
C ASP A 42 -7.48 -7.71 6.80
N TRP A 43 -7.72 -8.75 6.02
CA TRP A 43 -7.13 -10.06 6.26
C TRP A 43 -5.60 -10.01 6.21
N ALA A 44 -5.05 -9.36 5.19
CA ALA A 44 -3.61 -9.24 5.01
C ALA A 44 -2.95 -8.48 6.17
N ASN A 45 -3.61 -7.43 6.65
CA ASN A 45 -3.12 -6.68 7.81
C ASN A 45 -3.05 -7.56 9.06
N SER A 46 -4.09 -8.37 9.31
CA SER A 46 -4.09 -9.31 10.43
C SER A 46 -2.97 -10.34 10.31
N GLU A 47 -2.74 -10.85 9.12
CA GLU A 47 -1.67 -11.80 8.84
C GLU A 47 -0.28 -11.19 9.08
N VAL A 48 -0.07 -9.98 8.57
CA VAL A 48 1.19 -9.24 8.75
C VAL A 48 1.45 -8.93 10.22
N LEU A 49 0.43 -8.48 10.94
CA LEU A 49 0.53 -8.23 12.38
C LEU A 49 0.96 -9.49 13.14
N SER A 50 0.38 -10.63 12.80
CA SER A 50 0.70 -11.91 13.44
C SER A 50 2.11 -12.38 13.13
N LYS A 51 2.57 -12.26 11.89
CA LYS A 51 3.85 -12.79 11.44
C LYS A 51 5.04 -11.88 11.71
N PHE A 52 4.87 -10.58 11.60
CA PHE A 52 5.96 -9.61 11.61
C PHE A 52 5.91 -8.61 12.77
N GLY A 53 4.74 -8.41 13.37
CA GLY A 53 4.57 -7.51 14.50
C GLY A 53 4.95 -6.05 14.23
N PRO A 54 4.54 -5.44 13.10
CA PRO A 54 4.86 -4.04 12.85
C PRO A 54 4.19 -3.10 13.85
N ASP A 55 4.75 -1.91 14.00
CA ASP A 55 4.22 -0.87 14.89
C ASP A 55 3.12 -0.05 14.22
N ALA A 56 3.14 0.03 12.88
CA ALA A 56 2.19 0.81 12.08
C ALA A 56 2.21 0.31 10.64
N CYS A 57 1.46 0.97 9.75
CA CYS A 57 1.53 0.69 8.32
C CYS A 57 1.20 1.92 7.48
N ASN A 58 1.70 1.93 6.26
CA ASN A 58 1.21 2.82 5.21
C ASN A 58 0.42 1.98 4.20
N ILE A 59 -0.70 2.51 3.76
CA ILE A 59 -1.54 1.91 2.74
C ILE A 59 -1.61 2.90 1.59
N GLY A 60 -1.35 2.44 0.37
CA GLY A 60 -1.31 3.36 -0.76
C GLY A 60 -1.55 2.69 -2.10
N ILE A 61 -1.99 3.52 -3.04
CA ILE A 61 -2.23 3.14 -4.43
C ILE A 61 -1.55 4.20 -5.30
N ASN A 62 -0.79 3.76 -6.29
CA ASN A 62 -0.30 4.64 -7.35
C ASN A 62 -1.27 4.53 -8.51
N ASN A 63 -2.11 5.55 -8.70
CA ASN A 63 -3.17 5.54 -9.71
C ASN A 63 -2.79 6.46 -10.87
N GLY A 64 -2.27 5.88 -11.94
CA GLY A 64 -1.82 6.59 -13.11
C GLY A 64 -0.31 6.82 -13.15
N ALA A 65 0.23 7.02 -14.35
CA ALA A 65 1.67 7.15 -14.58
C ALA A 65 2.28 8.35 -13.82
N ALA A 66 1.57 9.47 -13.77
CA ALA A 66 2.05 10.67 -13.07
C ALA A 66 2.15 10.47 -11.55
N ALA A 67 1.45 9.47 -11.02
CA ALA A 67 1.51 9.09 -9.60
C ALA A 67 2.53 7.96 -9.35
N GLY A 68 3.24 7.52 -10.38
CA GLY A 68 4.27 6.49 -10.25
C GLY A 68 3.82 5.08 -10.58
N GLN A 69 2.64 4.89 -11.14
CA GLN A 69 2.18 3.55 -11.55
C GLN A 69 3.01 3.07 -12.74
N THR A 70 3.75 1.99 -12.54
CA THR A 70 4.61 1.39 -13.58
C THR A 70 4.03 0.12 -14.18
N VAL A 71 3.17 -0.58 -13.44
CA VAL A 71 2.48 -1.78 -13.90
C VAL A 71 0.99 -1.43 -14.08
N PRO A 72 0.43 -1.58 -15.31
CA PRO A 72 -0.95 -1.17 -15.58
C PRO A 72 -1.99 -2.20 -15.08
N HIS A 73 -1.79 -2.69 -13.89
CA HIS A 73 -2.71 -3.56 -13.15
C HIS A 73 -2.74 -3.05 -11.73
N LEU A 74 -3.93 -2.64 -11.27
CA LEU A 74 -4.13 -2.06 -9.95
C LEU A 74 -3.53 -2.94 -8.85
N HIS A 75 -2.82 -2.32 -7.93
CA HIS A 75 -2.37 -2.98 -6.71
C HIS A 75 -2.36 -1.98 -5.56
N VAL A 76 -2.79 -2.46 -4.40
CA VAL A 76 -2.77 -1.71 -3.15
C VAL A 76 -1.55 -2.15 -2.37
N HIS A 77 -0.71 -1.20 -1.97
CA HIS A 77 0.41 -1.46 -1.09
C HIS A 77 -0.05 -1.48 0.36
N LEU A 78 0.30 -2.51 1.08
CA LEU A 78 0.29 -2.56 2.53
C LEU A 78 1.75 -2.62 2.97
N ILE A 79 2.25 -1.51 3.50
CA ILE A 79 3.66 -1.38 3.89
C ILE A 79 3.75 -1.34 5.40
N PRO A 80 4.21 -2.43 6.03
CA PRO A 80 4.44 -2.43 7.48
C PRO A 80 5.51 -1.43 7.86
N ARG A 81 5.30 -0.75 8.97
CA ARG A 81 6.26 0.23 9.48
C ARG A 81 6.72 -0.20 10.87
N TYR A 82 7.99 0.06 11.14
CA TYR A 82 8.64 -0.33 12.38
C TYR A 82 9.30 0.89 13.00
N ASP A 83 9.18 1.03 14.33
CA ASP A 83 9.82 2.14 15.03
C ASP A 83 11.32 2.17 14.69
N GLY A 84 11.80 3.33 14.26
CA GLY A 84 13.20 3.51 13.90
C GLY A 84 13.58 3.10 12.47
N ASP A 85 12.62 2.64 11.64
CA ASP A 85 12.89 2.29 10.24
C ASP A 85 13.28 3.53 9.42
N MET A 86 12.95 4.69 9.92
CA MET A 86 13.22 5.98 9.30
C MET A 86 13.43 7.03 10.41
N PRO A 87 14.38 7.98 10.25
CA PRO A 87 14.65 8.97 11.30
C PRO A 87 13.45 9.82 11.70
N ASP A 88 12.65 10.27 10.72
CA ASP A 88 11.45 11.06 10.97
C ASP A 88 10.35 10.64 9.97
N PRO A 89 9.39 9.81 10.41
CA PRO A 89 8.36 9.29 9.52
C PRO A 89 7.19 10.25 9.32
N ARG A 90 7.18 11.42 9.99
CA ARG A 90 6.05 12.35 9.90
C ARG A 90 5.75 12.73 8.45
N GLY A 91 4.47 12.85 8.15
CA GLY A 91 3.99 13.19 6.82
C GLY A 91 3.63 11.98 5.96
N GLY A 92 4.29 10.83 6.18
CA GLY A 92 3.95 9.57 5.50
C GLY A 92 3.76 9.72 3.99
N VAL A 93 2.51 9.55 3.52
CA VAL A 93 2.18 9.63 2.09
C VAL A 93 2.49 10.99 1.45
N ARG A 94 2.66 12.03 2.24
CA ARG A 94 3.02 13.36 1.71
C ARG A 94 4.40 13.39 1.07
N TRP A 95 5.25 12.41 1.39
CA TRP A 95 6.60 12.31 0.82
C TRP A 95 6.61 11.95 -0.66
N VAL A 96 5.43 11.72 -1.27
CA VAL A 96 5.30 11.63 -2.73
C VAL A 96 5.80 12.90 -3.44
N ILE A 97 5.73 14.05 -2.77
CA ILE A 97 6.35 15.31 -3.22
C ILE A 97 7.25 15.81 -2.07
N PRO A 98 8.52 15.39 -2.05
CA PRO A 98 9.41 15.68 -0.92
C PRO A 98 9.50 17.16 -0.55
N ALA A 99 9.51 18.05 -1.53
CA ALA A 99 9.60 19.50 -1.30
C ALA A 99 8.39 20.06 -0.53
N LYS A 100 7.28 19.34 -0.51
CA LYS A 100 6.02 19.76 0.13
C LYS A 100 5.58 18.84 1.26
N ALA A 101 6.38 17.83 1.58
CA ALA A 101 6.01 16.83 2.57
C ALA A 101 5.87 17.43 3.97
N ARG A 102 6.79 18.28 4.36
CA ARG A 102 6.82 18.90 5.69
C ARG A 102 5.84 20.06 5.79
N TYR A 103 4.98 20.03 6.80
CA TYR A 103 4.05 21.11 7.14
C TYR A 103 4.20 21.55 8.61
N TRP A 104 5.24 21.08 9.28
CA TRP A 104 5.61 21.39 10.67
C TRP A 104 6.94 22.10 10.71
N ASP A 105 7.21 22.76 11.81
CA ASP A 105 8.47 23.45 12.05
C ASP A 105 9.60 22.49 12.43
#